data_412248614c8f830e6834a3231ce44ca1
#
_entry.id   412248614c8f830e6834a3231ce44ca1
#
_cell.length_a   1.000
_cell.length_b   1.000
_cell.length_c   1.000
_cell.angle_alpha   90.00
_cell.angle_beta   90.00
_cell.angle_gamma   90.00
#
_symmetry.space_group_name_H-M   'P 1'
#
loop_
_entity.id
_entity.type
_entity.pdbx_description
1 polymer ?
#
loop_
_entity_poly.entity_id
_entity_poly.type
_entity_poly.pdbx_seq_one_letter_code
_entity_poly.pdbx_strand_id
1 'polypeptide(L)'
;MAKEYRTISEVAGPLMMVRGVTDVSYNELGEIELANGEKRRCHVLEIDGTNALVQLFESGAGINLADSKVRFSGKQMELPVSKDMLGRVFDGLGRPIDDGPEIIPDKRLDVNGLPMNPAARNFPNEFIQTGVSAIDGLNTLVRGQKLPIFSASGLPHANLAAQIARQAKVRGTDEKFAVVFAAIGITFEEANFFMDSFKETGAIDRTVLFINLANDPAVERIATPRMALTAAEYLAFDLDMHVLVILTDITNYADALREVSAARKEVPGRRGYPGYMYTDLASLYERAGRQKGKNGSITMIPILTMPEDDKTHPIPDLTGYITEGQVILSRELYRKGVMPPIDVLPSLSRLKDKGIGEGKTREDHSNTMNQLFSAYARGKEAKELMVILGEAALTDMDKLYAKFSDAFEKEYVSQGFNQDRDIEETLDLGWKLLRILPRSEHKRISDKLLDKYYDEKK
;
A
#
# COMPACT_ATOMS: atom_id res chain seq x y z
N MET A 1 10.98 18.00 33.98
CA MET A 1 10.26 19.27 33.70
C MET A 1 10.61 19.69 32.29
N ALA A 2 9.64 19.98 31.45
CA ALA A 2 9.91 20.49 30.11
C ALA A 2 10.62 21.85 30.22
N LYS A 3 11.80 21.97 29.59
CA LYS A 3 12.55 23.24 29.59
C LYS A 3 12.02 24.11 28.44
N GLU A 4 11.89 25.40 28.73
CA GLU A 4 11.49 26.43 27.76
C GLU A 4 12.73 27.13 27.23
N TYR A 5 12.84 27.24 25.89
CA TYR A 5 13.91 27.93 25.21
C TYR A 5 13.36 29.10 24.40
N ARG A 6 13.99 30.27 24.53
CA ARG A 6 13.71 31.51 23.79
C ARG A 6 14.85 31.86 22.84
N THR A 7 15.66 30.91 22.50
CA THR A 7 16.90 31.03 21.74
C THR A 7 16.76 30.56 20.31
N ILE A 8 15.57 30.81 19.70
CA ILE A 8 15.36 30.60 18.29
C ILE A 8 16.27 31.58 17.53
N SER A 9 17.17 31.06 16.70
CA SER A 9 18.17 31.89 16.00
C SER A 9 17.92 32.01 14.50
N GLU A 10 17.22 31.07 13.90
CA GLU A 10 16.96 31.04 12.47
C GLU A 10 15.69 30.23 12.19
N VAL A 11 14.90 30.69 11.22
CA VAL A 11 13.76 29.94 10.65
C VAL A 11 13.89 30.00 9.14
N ALA A 12 13.97 28.83 8.49
CA ALA A 12 14.13 28.70 7.05
C ALA A 12 13.18 27.61 6.52
N GLY A 13 12.06 28.01 5.95
CA GLY A 13 11.02 27.08 5.49
C GLY A 13 10.48 26.23 6.66
N PRO A 14 10.51 24.89 6.56
CA PRO A 14 10.04 24.00 7.62
C PRO A 14 11.09 23.77 8.73
N LEU A 15 12.24 24.45 8.69
CA LEU A 15 13.35 24.23 9.61
C LEU A 15 13.55 25.43 10.54
N MET A 16 13.92 25.13 11.77
CA MET A 16 14.19 26.13 12.80
C MET A 16 15.43 25.71 13.62
N MET A 17 16.31 26.67 13.92
CA MET A 17 17.46 26.46 14.78
C MET A 17 17.20 27.01 16.16
N VAL A 18 17.38 26.17 17.19
CA VAL A 18 17.29 26.55 18.60
C VAL A 18 18.67 26.39 19.25
N ARG A 19 19.20 27.44 19.87
CA ARG A 19 20.53 27.43 20.53
C ARG A 19 20.41 27.28 22.01
N GLY A 20 21.51 26.79 22.62
CA GLY A 20 21.62 26.68 24.09
C GLY A 20 20.72 25.59 24.65
N VAL A 21 20.36 24.58 23.85
CA VAL A 21 19.59 23.44 24.32
C VAL A 21 20.42 22.52 25.20
N THR A 22 19.81 21.98 26.23
CA THR A 22 20.39 20.96 27.11
C THR A 22 19.35 19.87 27.37
N ASP A 23 19.80 18.62 27.46
CA ASP A 23 18.94 17.45 27.73
C ASP A 23 17.81 17.27 26.68
N VAL A 24 18.09 17.58 25.42
CA VAL A 24 17.19 17.36 24.29
C VAL A 24 17.67 16.15 23.51
N SER A 25 16.76 15.29 23.12
CA SER A 25 17.06 14.05 22.44
C SER A 25 16.69 14.10 20.95
N TYR A 26 17.33 13.26 20.16
CA TYR A 26 17.01 13.07 18.74
C TYR A 26 15.56 12.59 18.57
N ASN A 27 14.84 13.11 17.57
CA ASN A 27 13.42 12.85 17.34
C ASN A 27 12.45 13.27 18.46
N GLU A 28 12.92 14.05 19.43
CA GLU A 28 12.08 14.55 20.49
C GLU A 28 11.06 15.56 19.99
N LEU A 29 9.81 15.42 20.43
CA LEU A 29 8.73 16.37 20.11
C LEU A 29 8.89 17.65 20.90
N GLY A 30 8.58 18.77 20.25
CA GLY A 30 8.51 20.09 20.86
C GLY A 30 7.22 20.82 20.46
N GLU A 31 6.89 21.81 21.26
CA GLU A 31 5.81 22.76 21.03
C GLU A 31 6.40 24.17 20.96
N ILE A 32 6.06 24.90 19.92
CA ILE A 32 6.44 26.30 19.71
C ILE A 32 5.22 27.14 20.05
N GLU A 33 5.37 28.07 20.96
CA GLU A 33 4.36 29.07 21.28
C GLU A 33 4.76 30.41 20.64
N LEU A 34 3.92 30.90 19.73
CA LEU A 34 4.11 32.18 19.06
C LEU A 34 3.72 33.34 19.96
N ALA A 35 4.11 34.57 19.58
CA ALA A 35 3.77 35.79 20.33
C ALA A 35 2.25 36.01 20.51
N ASN A 36 1.45 35.50 19.58
CA ASN A 36 -0.02 35.58 19.65
C ASN A 36 -0.67 34.46 20.50
N GLY A 37 0.14 33.57 21.10
CA GLY A 37 -0.32 32.42 21.88
C GLY A 37 -0.68 31.18 21.04
N GLU A 38 -0.57 31.25 19.73
CA GLU A 38 -0.73 30.10 18.84
C GLU A 38 0.36 29.07 19.12
N LYS A 39 -0.01 27.79 19.12
CA LYS A 39 0.91 26.68 19.35
C LYS A 39 1.13 25.89 18.09
N ARG A 40 2.39 25.56 17.80
CA ARG A 40 2.80 24.74 16.68
C ARG A 40 3.69 23.61 17.15
N ARG A 41 3.67 22.51 16.43
CA ARG A 41 4.47 21.33 16.81
C ARG A 41 5.74 21.27 16.00
N CYS A 42 6.72 20.65 16.58
CA CYS A 42 8.00 20.40 15.93
C CYS A 42 8.64 19.12 16.48
N HIS A 43 9.68 18.65 15.83
CA HIS A 43 10.54 17.61 16.37
C HIS A 43 12.01 17.91 16.08
N VAL A 44 12.88 17.37 16.92
CA VAL A 44 14.34 17.54 16.79
C VAL A 44 14.87 16.63 15.69
N LEU A 45 15.52 17.22 14.70
CA LEU A 45 16.16 16.50 13.61
C LEU A 45 17.62 16.18 13.88
N GLU A 46 18.35 17.14 14.44
CA GLU A 46 19.78 17.05 14.64
C GLU A 46 20.19 17.86 15.87
N ILE A 47 21.21 17.39 16.56
CA ILE A 47 21.80 18.07 17.69
C ILE A 47 23.30 18.20 17.44
N ASP A 48 23.77 19.45 17.39
CA ASP A 48 25.20 19.77 17.31
C ASP A 48 25.62 20.60 18.53
N GLY A 49 26.29 19.94 19.46
CA GLY A 49 26.64 20.53 20.74
C GLY A 49 25.43 21.01 21.55
N THR A 50 25.22 22.31 21.66
CA THR A 50 24.08 22.95 22.31
C THR A 50 23.07 23.52 21.31
N ASN A 51 23.20 23.20 20.01
CA ASN A 51 22.27 23.64 18.97
C ASN A 51 21.37 22.48 18.55
N ALA A 52 20.08 22.72 18.44
CA ALA A 52 19.12 21.76 17.90
C ALA A 52 18.54 22.29 16.59
N LEU A 53 18.69 21.53 15.52
CA LEU A 53 17.93 21.71 14.30
C LEU A 53 16.57 21.03 14.46
N VAL A 54 15.53 21.81 14.31
CA VAL A 54 14.15 21.40 14.59
C VAL A 54 13.34 21.52 13.33
N GLN A 55 12.53 20.53 13.04
CA GLN A 55 11.58 20.54 11.92
C GLN A 55 10.17 20.87 12.42
N LEU A 56 9.55 21.84 11.76
CA LEU A 56 8.18 22.27 12.03
C LEU A 56 7.18 21.33 11.36
N PHE A 57 6.10 20.99 12.05
CA PHE A 57 4.96 20.29 11.42
C PHE A 57 4.06 21.25 10.66
N GLU A 58 3.96 22.49 11.11
CA GLU A 58 3.17 23.54 10.50
C GLU A 58 4.07 24.60 9.83
N SER A 59 3.49 25.61 9.21
CA SER A 59 4.24 26.70 8.56
C SER A 59 5.13 27.46 9.54
N GLY A 60 6.34 27.83 9.11
CA GLY A 60 7.22 28.75 9.85
C GLY A 60 6.77 30.22 9.83
N ALA A 61 5.73 30.58 9.09
CA ALA A 61 5.24 31.95 9.00
C ALA A 61 4.72 32.44 10.36
N GLY A 62 5.09 33.66 10.73
CA GLY A 62 4.68 34.27 12.01
C GLY A 62 5.54 33.89 13.22
N ILE A 63 6.54 33.00 13.09
CA ILE A 63 7.51 32.77 14.14
C ILE A 63 8.42 33.97 14.26
N ASN A 64 8.35 34.64 15.40
CA ASN A 64 9.23 35.75 15.76
C ASN A 64 10.40 35.22 16.60
N LEU A 65 11.63 35.49 16.17
CA LEU A 65 12.83 35.02 16.86
C LEU A 65 12.97 35.55 18.29
N ALA A 66 12.42 36.76 18.58
CA ALA A 66 12.53 37.40 19.87
C ALA A 66 11.44 36.95 20.86
N ASP A 67 10.21 36.72 20.38
CA ASP A 67 9.05 36.53 21.25
C ASP A 67 8.52 35.10 21.26
N SER A 68 8.91 34.28 20.26
CA SER A 68 8.50 32.89 20.22
C SER A 68 9.36 32.04 21.14
N LYS A 69 8.78 31.00 21.71
CA LYS A 69 9.46 30.08 22.62
C LYS A 69 9.16 28.65 22.23
N VAL A 70 10.11 27.76 22.50
CA VAL A 70 9.97 26.33 22.24
C VAL A 70 10.14 25.53 23.53
N ARG A 71 9.31 24.51 23.69
CA ARG A 71 9.39 23.55 24.81
C ARG A 71 9.54 22.15 24.23
N PHE A 72 10.55 21.43 24.64
CA PHE A 72 10.72 20.02 24.31
C PHE A 72 10.06 19.13 25.36
N SER A 73 9.40 18.06 24.89
CA SER A 73 8.53 17.21 25.73
C SER A 73 9.25 16.11 26.48
N GLY A 74 10.50 15.81 26.12
CA GLY A 74 11.24 14.63 26.60
C GLY A 74 10.73 13.32 25.99
N LYS A 75 9.88 13.38 24.94
CA LYS A 75 9.26 12.20 24.31
C LYS A 75 9.38 12.27 22.80
N GLN A 76 9.49 11.12 22.19
CA GLN A 76 9.36 10.96 20.75
C GLN A 76 7.88 10.97 20.33
N MET A 77 7.64 10.92 19.03
CA MET A 77 6.28 10.83 18.50
C MET A 77 5.67 9.48 18.84
N GLU A 78 4.58 9.49 19.58
CA GLU A 78 3.83 8.30 20.00
C GLU A 78 2.41 8.34 19.46
N LEU A 79 1.89 7.17 19.10
CA LEU A 79 0.47 6.99 18.78
C LEU A 79 -0.23 6.35 20.01
N PRO A 80 -1.32 6.95 20.52
CA PRO A 80 -2.21 6.28 21.44
C PRO A 80 -2.97 5.20 20.70
N VAL A 81 -2.81 3.94 21.10
CA VAL A 81 -3.43 2.78 20.44
C VAL A 81 -4.44 2.10 21.36
N SER A 82 -5.55 1.71 20.78
CA SER A 82 -6.63 0.95 21.40
C SER A 82 -7.40 0.18 20.33
N LYS A 83 -8.14 -0.84 20.72
CA LYS A 83 -9.10 -1.50 19.83
C LYS A 83 -10.18 -0.53 19.31
N ASP A 84 -10.47 0.53 20.06
CA ASP A 84 -11.46 1.55 19.70
C ASP A 84 -11.04 2.43 18.52
N MET A 85 -9.83 2.22 17.97
CA MET A 85 -9.44 2.84 16.69
C MET A 85 -10.18 2.24 15.49
N LEU A 86 -10.72 1.02 15.61
CA LEU A 86 -11.54 0.41 14.56
C LEU A 86 -12.82 1.24 14.35
N GLY A 87 -13.15 1.49 13.12
CA GLY A 87 -14.30 2.32 12.76
C GLY A 87 -14.01 3.83 12.72
N ARG A 88 -12.79 4.26 13.04
CA ARG A 88 -12.45 5.65 13.23
C ARG A 88 -11.59 6.21 12.08
N VAL A 89 -11.69 7.52 11.91
CA VAL A 89 -10.93 8.29 10.92
C VAL A 89 -10.01 9.28 11.64
N PHE A 90 -8.73 9.25 11.27
CA PHE A 90 -7.67 10.06 11.85
C PHE A 90 -6.98 10.92 10.78
N ASP A 91 -6.42 12.06 11.19
CA ASP A 91 -5.47 12.80 10.37
C ASP A 91 -4.11 12.08 10.27
N GLY A 92 -3.19 12.65 9.52
CA GLY A 92 -1.85 12.10 9.31
C GLY A 92 -0.98 12.00 10.58
N LEU A 93 -1.39 12.64 11.67
CA LEU A 93 -0.73 12.60 12.97
C LEU A 93 -1.50 11.80 14.04
N GLY A 94 -2.53 11.09 13.63
CA GLY A 94 -3.29 10.20 14.50
C GLY A 94 -4.32 10.90 15.39
N ARG A 95 -4.73 12.13 15.06
CA ARG A 95 -5.83 12.82 15.75
C ARG A 95 -7.16 12.44 15.08
N PRO A 96 -8.22 12.13 15.85
CA PRO A 96 -9.55 11.88 15.29
C PRO A 96 -10.06 13.10 14.50
N ILE A 97 -10.63 12.85 13.32
CA ILE A 97 -11.26 13.87 12.46
C ILE A 97 -12.70 13.50 12.09
N ASP A 98 -13.28 12.53 12.76
CA ASP A 98 -14.62 11.98 12.54
C ASP A 98 -15.65 12.47 13.57
N ASP A 99 -15.38 13.59 14.23
CA ASP A 99 -16.20 14.17 15.33
C ASP A 99 -16.39 13.21 16.53
N GLY A 100 -15.67 12.10 16.57
CA GLY A 100 -15.68 11.16 17.70
C GLY A 100 -14.77 11.60 18.84
N PRO A 101 -14.90 10.99 20.00
CA PRO A 101 -14.06 11.30 21.17
C PRO A 101 -12.60 10.92 20.91
N GLU A 102 -11.69 11.52 21.68
CA GLU A 102 -10.29 11.08 21.71
C GLU A 102 -10.18 9.61 22.12
N ILE A 103 -9.22 8.89 21.57
CA ILE A 103 -8.98 7.50 21.89
C ILE A 103 -8.40 7.39 23.32
N ILE A 104 -9.07 6.62 24.16
CA ILE A 104 -8.52 6.22 25.45
C ILE A 104 -7.50 5.12 25.18
N PRO A 105 -6.19 5.38 25.37
CA PRO A 105 -5.17 4.43 24.94
C PRO A 105 -5.03 3.24 25.89
N ASP A 106 -4.98 2.04 25.33
CA ASP A 106 -4.45 0.87 26.03
C ASP A 106 -2.93 1.00 26.22
N LYS A 107 -2.27 1.52 25.18
CA LYS A 107 -0.81 1.80 25.15
C LYS A 107 -0.52 3.06 24.36
N ARG A 108 0.69 3.60 24.56
CA ARG A 108 1.30 4.60 23.68
C ARG A 108 2.55 3.98 23.07
N LEU A 109 2.62 3.96 21.75
CA LEU A 109 3.69 3.30 21.00
C LEU A 109 4.46 4.32 20.17
N ASP A 110 5.78 4.18 20.13
CA ASP A 110 6.65 4.97 19.26
C ASP A 110 6.29 4.68 17.79
N VAL A 111 6.03 5.72 17.02
CA VAL A 111 5.62 5.61 15.61
C VAL A 111 6.76 5.22 14.66
N ASN A 112 8.01 5.44 15.06
CA ASN A 112 9.15 5.05 14.26
C ASN A 112 9.20 3.52 14.09
N GLY A 113 8.81 2.78 15.13
CA GLY A 113 8.77 1.32 15.08
C GLY A 113 10.14 0.71 14.75
N LEU A 114 10.15 -0.57 14.53
CA LEU A 114 11.35 -1.29 14.07
C LEU A 114 10.96 -2.29 12.97
N PRO A 115 11.82 -2.46 11.95
CA PRO A 115 11.68 -3.58 11.02
C PRO A 115 11.61 -4.90 11.78
N MET A 116 10.75 -5.79 11.32
CA MET A 116 10.58 -7.10 11.95
C MET A 116 11.90 -7.89 11.86
N ASN A 117 12.38 -8.39 12.99
CA ASN A 117 13.60 -9.21 13.03
C ASN A 117 13.44 -10.44 12.09
N PRO A 118 14.34 -10.66 11.14
CA PRO A 118 14.27 -11.79 10.22
C PRO A 118 14.19 -13.16 10.93
N ALA A 119 14.86 -13.35 12.07
CA ALA A 119 14.82 -14.57 12.83
C ALA A 119 13.45 -14.85 13.48
N ALA A 120 12.68 -13.80 13.74
CA ALA A 120 11.34 -13.88 14.30
C ALA A 120 10.24 -14.06 13.24
N ARG A 121 10.56 -13.98 11.94
CA ARG A 121 9.58 -14.10 10.86
C ARG A 121 9.12 -15.55 10.67
N ASN A 122 7.83 -15.70 10.39
CA ASN A 122 7.25 -16.91 9.81
C ASN A 122 7.12 -16.76 8.30
N PHE A 123 7.23 -17.88 7.57
CA PHE A 123 7.01 -17.86 6.12
C PHE A 123 5.53 -17.64 5.78
N PRO A 124 5.23 -16.77 4.82
CA PRO A 124 3.90 -16.62 4.25
C PRO A 124 3.46 -17.91 3.54
N ASN A 125 2.27 -18.43 3.88
CA ASN A 125 1.75 -19.68 3.32
C ASN A 125 0.23 -19.80 3.30
N GLU A 126 -0.50 -18.72 3.60
CA GLU A 126 -1.96 -18.69 3.64
C GLU A 126 -2.49 -17.70 2.61
N PHE A 127 -3.59 -18.07 1.94
CA PHE A 127 -4.24 -17.26 0.92
C PHE A 127 -5.00 -16.09 1.53
N ILE A 128 -4.78 -14.89 1.01
CA ILE A 128 -5.63 -13.72 1.26
C ILE A 128 -6.47 -13.49 0.01
N GLN A 129 -7.78 -13.61 0.13
CA GLN A 129 -8.71 -13.33 -0.95
C GLN A 129 -8.94 -11.81 -1.02
N THR A 130 -8.62 -11.21 -2.16
CA THR A 130 -8.88 -9.79 -2.42
C THR A 130 -10.24 -9.55 -3.05
N GLY A 131 -10.86 -10.58 -3.58
CA GLY A 131 -12.10 -10.52 -4.34
C GLY A 131 -11.93 -10.02 -5.78
N VAL A 132 -10.68 -9.85 -6.24
CA VAL A 132 -10.32 -9.40 -7.59
C VAL A 132 -9.66 -10.54 -8.34
N SER A 133 -10.33 -11.06 -9.39
CA SER A 133 -9.89 -12.26 -10.12
C SER A 133 -8.46 -12.15 -10.68
N ALA A 134 -8.07 -11.01 -11.23
CA ALA A 134 -6.73 -10.81 -11.79
C ALA A 134 -5.62 -10.87 -10.71
N ILE A 135 -5.94 -10.57 -9.46
CA ILE A 135 -5.02 -10.72 -8.33
C ILE A 135 -5.10 -12.15 -7.79
N ASP A 136 -6.28 -12.58 -7.35
CA ASP A 136 -6.48 -13.85 -6.65
C ASP A 136 -6.11 -15.06 -7.51
N GLY A 137 -6.47 -15.03 -8.80
CA GLY A 137 -6.24 -16.12 -9.72
C GLY A 137 -4.82 -16.19 -10.31
N LEU A 138 -4.12 -15.06 -10.47
CA LEU A 138 -2.86 -14.99 -11.24
C LEU A 138 -1.68 -14.41 -10.46
N ASN A 139 -1.94 -13.49 -9.53
CA ASN A 139 -0.94 -12.77 -8.74
C ASN A 139 -1.26 -12.87 -7.24
N THR A 140 -1.62 -14.03 -6.81
CA THR A 140 -2.17 -14.36 -5.49
C THR A 140 -1.43 -13.67 -4.35
N LEU A 141 -2.20 -12.98 -3.51
CA LEU A 141 -1.71 -12.36 -2.28
C LEU A 141 -1.64 -13.40 -1.16
N VAL A 142 -0.51 -13.41 -0.47
CA VAL A 142 -0.25 -14.35 0.62
C VAL A 142 -0.16 -13.60 1.94
N ARG A 143 -0.71 -14.17 2.99
CA ARG A 143 -0.73 -13.58 4.34
C ARG A 143 0.66 -13.26 4.84
N GLY A 144 0.91 -12.00 5.18
CA GLY A 144 2.22 -11.50 5.59
C GLY A 144 3.12 -11.04 4.45
N GLN A 145 2.62 -11.02 3.22
CA GLN A 145 3.32 -10.53 2.02
C GLN A 145 3.23 -9.02 1.88
N LYS A 146 4.21 -8.43 1.22
CA LYS A 146 4.20 -7.06 0.69
C LYS A 146 4.04 -7.14 -0.83
N LEU A 147 2.86 -6.82 -1.33
CA LEU A 147 2.54 -6.85 -2.77
C LEU A 147 2.11 -5.46 -3.24
N PRO A 148 3.02 -4.66 -3.80
CA PRO A 148 2.68 -3.31 -4.24
C PRO A 148 1.84 -3.29 -5.51
N ILE A 149 1.07 -2.21 -5.67
CA ILE A 149 0.37 -1.87 -6.91
C ILE A 149 1.09 -0.69 -7.57
N PHE A 150 1.58 -0.91 -8.76
CA PHE A 150 2.20 0.13 -9.59
C PHE A 150 1.14 0.72 -10.51
N SER A 151 0.71 1.93 -10.18
CA SER A 151 -0.24 2.71 -10.95
C SER A 151 0.47 3.78 -11.79
N ALA A 152 -0.30 4.55 -12.51
CA ALA A 152 0.16 5.73 -13.23
C ALA A 152 -0.89 6.86 -13.11
N SER A 153 -0.49 8.09 -13.35
CA SER A 153 -1.37 9.26 -13.22
C SER A 153 -2.67 9.09 -14.00
N GLY A 154 -3.80 9.32 -13.35
CA GLY A 154 -5.14 9.19 -13.92
C GLY A 154 -5.65 7.76 -14.07
N LEU A 155 -4.94 6.74 -13.60
CA LEU A 155 -5.47 5.38 -13.52
C LEU A 155 -6.26 5.17 -12.21
N PRO A 156 -7.26 4.26 -12.18
CA PRO A 156 -8.21 4.13 -11.07
C PRO A 156 -7.66 3.31 -9.89
N HIS A 157 -6.46 3.62 -9.41
CA HIS A 157 -5.86 2.91 -8.28
C HIS A 157 -6.63 3.14 -6.98
N ALA A 158 -7.23 4.31 -6.79
CA ALA A 158 -8.08 4.60 -5.63
C ALA A 158 -9.30 3.67 -5.57
N ASN A 159 -9.96 3.44 -6.73
CA ASN A 159 -11.08 2.50 -6.82
C ASN A 159 -10.65 1.07 -6.48
N LEU A 160 -9.50 0.64 -7.01
CA LEU A 160 -8.97 -0.70 -6.72
C LEU A 160 -8.59 -0.85 -5.24
N ALA A 161 -7.96 0.16 -4.64
CA ALA A 161 -7.63 0.17 -3.22
C ALA A 161 -8.87 0.07 -2.33
N ALA A 162 -9.92 0.86 -2.64
CA ALA A 162 -11.19 0.81 -1.91
C ALA A 162 -11.89 -0.54 -2.08
N GLN A 163 -11.88 -1.11 -3.28
CA GLN A 163 -12.46 -2.42 -3.56
C GLN A 163 -11.78 -3.51 -2.73
N ILE A 164 -10.45 -3.57 -2.75
CA ILE A 164 -9.67 -4.55 -1.97
C ILE A 164 -9.93 -4.36 -0.46
N ALA A 165 -9.90 -3.13 0.05
CA ALA A 165 -10.15 -2.85 1.47
C ALA A 165 -11.51 -3.34 1.94
N ARG A 166 -12.55 -3.22 1.09
CA ARG A 166 -13.91 -3.67 1.40
C ARG A 166 -14.07 -5.19 1.35
N GLN A 167 -13.41 -5.86 0.39
CA GLN A 167 -13.66 -7.26 0.05
C GLN A 167 -12.67 -8.22 0.67
N ALA A 168 -11.45 -7.76 1.01
CA ALA A 168 -10.37 -8.62 1.48
C ALA A 168 -10.75 -9.41 2.73
N LYS A 169 -10.39 -10.70 2.73
CA LYS A 169 -10.64 -11.66 3.82
C LYS A 169 -9.65 -12.82 3.78
N VAL A 170 -9.46 -13.46 4.94
CA VAL A 170 -8.79 -14.76 5.02
C VAL A 170 -9.83 -15.84 4.80
N ARG A 171 -9.58 -16.76 3.88
CA ARG A 171 -10.53 -17.82 3.53
C ARG A 171 -10.59 -18.89 4.62
N GLY A 172 -11.80 -19.32 4.96
CA GLY A 172 -12.03 -20.50 5.80
C GLY A 172 -11.74 -20.33 7.28
N THR A 173 -11.60 -19.11 7.75
CA THR A 173 -11.41 -18.80 9.17
C THR A 173 -12.38 -17.72 9.63
N ASP A 174 -12.92 -17.87 10.84
CA ASP A 174 -13.64 -16.81 11.56
C ASP A 174 -12.65 -15.87 12.28
N GLU A 175 -11.40 -15.83 11.83
CA GLU A 175 -10.35 -15.03 12.46
C GLU A 175 -10.64 -13.52 12.31
N LYS A 176 -10.24 -12.78 13.31
CA LYS A 176 -10.43 -11.33 13.35
C LYS A 176 -9.60 -10.68 12.23
N PHE A 177 -10.27 -10.08 11.27
CA PHE A 177 -9.65 -9.37 10.14
C PHE A 177 -9.89 -7.87 10.27
N ALA A 178 -8.85 -7.08 10.08
CA ALA A 178 -8.93 -5.62 10.08
C ALA A 178 -8.17 -5.03 8.90
N VAL A 179 -8.55 -3.82 8.52
CA VAL A 179 -7.86 -3.02 7.52
C VAL A 179 -7.29 -1.77 8.18
N VAL A 180 -6.05 -1.45 7.91
CA VAL A 180 -5.47 -0.14 8.21
C VAL A 180 -5.17 0.54 6.89
N PHE A 181 -5.87 1.63 6.63
CA PHE A 181 -5.78 2.35 5.37
C PHE A 181 -5.14 3.72 5.60
N ALA A 182 -4.05 4.00 4.94
CA ALA A 182 -3.40 5.31 4.98
C ALA A 182 -3.45 5.96 3.60
N ALA A 183 -4.20 7.05 3.52
CA ALA A 183 -4.28 7.92 2.35
C ALA A 183 -3.28 9.07 2.51
N ILE A 184 -2.27 9.12 1.65
CA ILE A 184 -1.06 9.93 1.81
C ILE A 184 -1.00 10.99 0.72
N GLY A 185 -1.17 12.26 1.08
CA GLY A 185 -1.07 13.39 0.14
C GLY A 185 -2.15 13.37 -0.94
N ILE A 186 -3.36 12.92 -0.60
CA ILE A 186 -4.49 12.79 -1.52
C ILE A 186 -5.30 14.08 -1.61
N THR A 187 -6.15 14.18 -2.65
CA THR A 187 -7.09 15.30 -2.78
C THR A 187 -8.26 15.16 -1.80
N PHE A 188 -8.97 16.25 -1.59
CA PHE A 188 -10.18 16.25 -0.75
C PHE A 188 -11.27 15.33 -1.33
N GLU A 189 -11.41 15.31 -2.66
CA GLU A 189 -12.36 14.45 -3.35
C GLU A 189 -12.05 12.96 -3.15
N GLU A 190 -10.78 12.59 -3.22
CA GLU A 190 -10.35 11.21 -2.94
C GLU A 190 -10.57 10.83 -1.47
N ALA A 191 -10.32 11.75 -0.54
CA ALA A 191 -10.59 11.52 0.87
C ALA A 191 -12.08 11.25 1.13
N ASN A 192 -12.96 12.08 0.57
CA ASN A 192 -14.41 11.86 0.66
C ASN A 192 -14.82 10.54 0.00
N PHE A 193 -14.28 10.24 -1.17
CA PHE A 193 -14.55 8.96 -1.84
C PHE A 193 -14.23 7.74 -0.95
N PHE A 194 -13.09 7.72 -0.28
CA PHE A 194 -12.76 6.62 0.64
C PHE A 194 -13.69 6.57 1.84
N MET A 195 -13.95 7.71 2.48
CA MET A 195 -14.84 7.78 3.65
C MET A 195 -16.26 7.32 3.31
N ASP A 196 -16.82 7.80 2.21
CA ASP A 196 -18.17 7.45 1.78
C ASP A 196 -18.25 5.98 1.37
N SER A 197 -17.29 5.50 0.57
CA SER A 197 -17.23 4.10 0.14
C SER A 197 -17.17 3.13 1.32
N PHE A 198 -16.40 3.44 2.36
CA PHE A 198 -16.28 2.57 3.54
C PHE A 198 -17.51 2.64 4.45
N LYS A 199 -18.11 3.82 4.61
CA LYS A 199 -19.37 4.00 5.39
C LYS A 199 -20.54 3.31 4.72
N GLU A 200 -20.76 3.55 3.42
CA GLU A 200 -21.89 2.98 2.67
C GLU A 200 -21.88 1.44 2.66
N THR A 201 -20.70 0.85 2.64
CA THR A 201 -20.54 -0.62 2.59
C THR A 201 -20.41 -1.27 3.97
N GLY A 202 -20.32 -0.50 5.05
CA GLY A 202 -20.05 -1.00 6.41
C GLY A 202 -18.61 -1.46 6.61
N ALA A 203 -17.72 -1.31 5.61
CA ALA A 203 -16.32 -1.69 5.74
C ALA A 203 -15.57 -0.83 6.77
N ILE A 204 -16.10 0.35 7.07
CA ILE A 204 -15.52 1.25 8.09
C ILE A 204 -15.38 0.56 9.44
N ASP A 205 -16.32 -0.27 9.86
CA ASP A 205 -16.35 -0.90 11.19
C ASP A 205 -15.12 -1.77 11.50
N ARG A 206 -14.46 -2.27 10.45
CA ARG A 206 -13.21 -3.05 10.55
C ARG A 206 -11.98 -2.30 10.06
N THR A 207 -12.12 -1.00 9.78
CA THR A 207 -11.06 -0.18 9.18
C THR A 207 -10.59 0.89 10.15
N VAL A 208 -9.29 1.10 10.22
CA VAL A 208 -8.67 2.30 10.79
C VAL A 208 -8.20 3.13 9.61
N LEU A 209 -8.74 4.34 9.44
CA LEU A 209 -8.45 5.20 8.30
C LEU A 209 -7.61 6.40 8.73
N PHE A 210 -6.42 6.55 8.16
CA PHE A 210 -5.57 7.74 8.30
C PHE A 210 -5.63 8.54 7.01
N ILE A 211 -5.87 9.85 7.11
CA ILE A 211 -5.98 10.76 5.97
C ILE A 211 -4.98 11.90 6.12
N ASN A 212 -4.10 12.04 5.14
CA ASN A 212 -3.25 13.20 4.94
C ASN A 212 -3.60 13.81 3.59
N LEU A 213 -3.99 15.07 3.59
CA LEU A 213 -4.38 15.78 2.38
C LEU A 213 -3.17 16.37 1.64
N ALA A 214 -3.36 16.68 0.37
CA ALA A 214 -2.31 17.24 -0.47
C ALA A 214 -1.80 18.62 0.00
N ASN A 215 -2.65 19.38 0.70
CA ASN A 215 -2.31 20.66 1.29
C ASN A 215 -1.74 20.58 2.72
N ASP A 216 -1.70 19.39 3.31
CA ASP A 216 -1.07 19.19 4.62
C ASP A 216 0.46 19.25 4.51
N PRO A 217 1.15 19.62 5.59
CA PRO A 217 2.61 19.73 5.59
C PRO A 217 3.33 18.42 5.22
N ALA A 218 4.48 18.53 4.54
CA ALA A 218 5.30 17.39 4.12
C ALA A 218 5.71 16.49 5.30
N VAL A 219 5.94 17.08 6.47
CA VAL A 219 6.32 16.34 7.69
C VAL A 219 5.19 15.45 8.18
N GLU A 220 3.96 15.93 8.15
CA GLU A 220 2.79 15.14 8.47
C GLU A 220 2.63 13.98 7.50
N ARG A 221 2.87 14.25 6.21
CA ARG A 221 2.85 13.22 5.15
C ARG A 221 3.84 12.10 5.39
N ILE A 222 5.05 12.44 5.88
CA ILE A 222 6.08 11.46 6.27
C ILE A 222 5.67 10.67 7.52
N ALA A 223 4.94 11.27 8.45
CA ALA A 223 4.47 10.60 9.66
C ALA A 223 3.30 9.63 9.40
N THR A 224 2.43 9.93 8.44
CA THR A 224 1.19 9.19 8.18
C THR A 224 1.36 7.67 8.03
N PRO A 225 2.26 7.14 7.17
CA PRO A 225 2.44 5.69 7.06
C PRO A 225 3.02 5.08 8.33
N ARG A 226 3.80 5.83 9.12
CA ARG A 226 4.34 5.36 10.39
C ARG A 226 3.24 5.22 11.43
N MET A 227 2.31 6.18 11.50
CA MET A 227 1.11 6.10 12.34
C MET A 227 0.27 4.88 12.00
N ALA A 228 -0.02 4.69 10.70
CA ALA A 228 -0.79 3.55 10.22
C ALA A 228 -0.14 2.20 10.57
N LEU A 229 1.15 2.07 10.36
CA LEU A 229 1.88 0.85 10.70
C LEU A 229 1.94 0.58 12.20
N THR A 230 2.03 1.62 13.02
CA THR A 230 2.00 1.47 14.49
C THR A 230 0.64 0.98 14.97
N ALA A 231 -0.46 1.51 14.41
CA ALA A 231 -1.79 0.99 14.66
C ALA A 231 -1.94 -0.46 14.21
N ALA A 232 -1.42 -0.79 13.01
CA ALA A 232 -1.45 -2.15 12.47
C ALA A 232 -0.67 -3.15 13.34
N GLU A 233 0.51 -2.77 13.83
CA GLU A 233 1.32 -3.61 14.73
C GLU A 233 0.59 -3.93 16.04
N TYR A 234 -0.05 -2.93 16.63
CA TYR A 234 -0.86 -3.13 17.84
C TYR A 234 -2.03 -4.10 17.59
N LEU A 235 -2.81 -3.87 16.52
CA LEU A 235 -3.93 -4.75 16.17
C LEU A 235 -3.45 -6.18 15.85
N ALA A 236 -2.35 -6.32 15.14
CA ALA A 236 -1.83 -7.61 14.71
C ALA A 236 -1.14 -8.38 15.86
N PHE A 237 -0.24 -7.74 16.58
CA PHE A 237 0.66 -8.45 17.49
C PHE A 237 0.29 -8.37 18.96
N ASP A 238 -0.58 -7.44 19.36
CA ASP A 238 -1.14 -7.36 20.71
C ASP A 238 -2.56 -7.93 20.79
N LEU A 239 -3.36 -7.78 19.70
CA LEU A 239 -4.75 -8.27 19.66
C LEU A 239 -4.95 -9.52 18.78
N ASP A 240 -3.89 -10.09 18.22
CA ASP A 240 -3.89 -11.29 17.36
C ASP A 240 -4.85 -11.18 16.17
N MET A 241 -4.89 -10.01 15.51
CA MET A 241 -5.72 -9.78 14.33
C MET A 241 -4.93 -10.00 13.03
N HIS A 242 -5.63 -10.36 11.96
CA HIS A 242 -5.05 -10.31 10.62
C HIS A 242 -5.30 -8.91 10.05
N VAL A 243 -4.24 -8.17 9.85
CA VAL A 243 -4.31 -6.78 9.40
C VAL A 243 -3.82 -6.66 7.97
N LEU A 244 -4.68 -6.15 7.10
CA LEU A 244 -4.30 -5.69 5.77
C LEU A 244 -3.99 -4.20 5.84
N VAL A 245 -2.76 -3.82 5.54
CA VAL A 245 -2.33 -2.42 5.46
C VAL A 245 -2.31 -1.98 4.01
N ILE A 246 -3.02 -0.91 3.69
CA ILE A 246 -3.00 -0.26 2.36
C ILE A 246 -2.42 1.14 2.54
N LEU A 247 -1.33 1.43 1.82
CA LEU A 247 -0.66 2.72 1.84
C LEU A 247 -0.77 3.35 0.44
N THR A 248 -1.51 4.44 0.28
CA THR A 248 -1.71 5.13 -0.99
C THR A 248 -1.65 6.66 -0.82
N ASP A 249 -0.78 7.42 -1.46
CA ASP A 249 0.17 7.07 -2.49
C ASP A 249 1.60 7.17 -1.96
N ILE A 250 2.40 6.13 -2.17
CA ILE A 250 3.82 6.10 -1.75
C ILE A 250 4.66 7.11 -2.56
N THR A 251 4.23 7.49 -3.76
CA THR A 251 4.90 8.54 -4.53
C THR A 251 4.82 9.88 -3.81
N ASN A 252 3.65 10.24 -3.26
CA ASN A 252 3.49 11.45 -2.46
C ASN A 252 4.35 11.43 -1.20
N TYR A 253 4.50 10.25 -0.57
CA TYR A 253 5.42 10.06 0.54
C TYR A 253 6.88 10.33 0.15
N ALA A 254 7.33 9.74 -0.95
CA ALA A 254 8.70 9.93 -1.43
C ALA A 254 8.97 11.39 -1.86
N ASP A 255 7.98 12.06 -2.44
CA ASP A 255 8.07 13.49 -2.78
C ASP A 255 8.18 14.36 -1.53
N ALA A 256 7.48 14.02 -0.45
CA ALA A 256 7.66 14.69 0.85
C ALA A 256 9.08 14.50 1.41
N LEU A 257 9.65 13.28 1.30
CA LEU A 257 11.04 13.06 1.68
C LEU A 257 12.01 13.90 0.86
N ARG A 258 11.78 14.03 -0.46
CA ARG A 258 12.57 14.88 -1.35
C ARG A 258 12.48 16.36 -0.97
N GLU A 259 11.29 16.84 -0.66
CA GLU A 259 11.07 18.23 -0.22
C GLU A 259 11.83 18.54 1.08
N VAL A 260 11.72 17.67 2.07
CA VAL A 260 12.40 17.83 3.36
C VAL A 260 13.93 17.73 3.19
N SER A 261 14.42 16.76 2.42
CA SER A 261 15.86 16.61 2.12
C SER A 261 16.42 17.85 1.43
N ALA A 262 15.68 18.41 0.47
CA ALA A 262 16.09 19.64 -0.22
C ALA A 262 16.13 20.85 0.75
N ALA A 263 15.14 20.99 1.64
CA ALA A 263 15.14 22.04 2.67
C ALA A 263 16.34 21.92 3.63
N ARG A 264 16.78 20.70 3.91
CA ARG A 264 17.97 20.40 4.74
C ARG A 264 19.29 20.55 3.97
N LYS A 265 19.24 20.88 2.68
CA LYS A 265 20.41 21.00 1.80
C LYS A 265 21.27 19.72 1.75
N GLU A 266 20.64 18.57 1.91
CA GLU A 266 21.29 17.27 1.77
C GLU A 266 21.73 17.05 0.32
N VAL A 267 22.82 16.27 0.12
CA VAL A 267 23.28 15.93 -1.21
C VAL A 267 22.23 15.04 -1.89
N PRO A 268 21.65 15.48 -3.03
CA PRO A 268 20.60 14.72 -3.68
C PRO A 268 21.15 13.45 -4.32
N GLY A 269 20.40 12.37 -4.22
CA GLY A 269 20.60 11.14 -4.96
C GLY A 269 19.92 11.18 -6.34
N ARG A 270 19.62 10.01 -6.87
CA ARG A 270 18.99 9.83 -8.19
C ARG A 270 17.65 10.58 -8.27
N ARG A 271 17.45 11.39 -9.31
CA ARG A 271 16.27 12.24 -9.55
C ARG A 271 15.92 13.20 -8.39
N GLY A 272 16.90 13.58 -7.58
CA GLY A 272 16.71 14.53 -6.47
C GLY A 272 16.15 13.94 -5.19
N TYR A 273 15.92 12.62 -5.13
CA TYR A 273 15.50 11.94 -3.90
C TYR A 273 16.68 11.79 -2.93
N PRO A 274 16.42 11.73 -1.61
CA PRO A 274 17.50 11.55 -0.64
C PRO A 274 18.20 10.21 -0.82
N GLY A 275 19.50 10.16 -0.57
CA GLY A 275 20.31 8.95 -0.71
C GLY A 275 19.84 7.81 0.19
N TYR A 276 19.17 8.13 1.32
CA TYR A 276 18.61 7.16 2.26
C TYR A 276 17.20 6.67 1.93
N MET A 277 16.60 7.06 0.79
CA MET A 277 15.21 6.68 0.45
C MET A 277 14.99 5.16 0.45
N TYR A 278 15.99 4.37 0.00
CA TYR A 278 15.92 2.91 0.06
C TYR A 278 15.74 2.40 1.49
N THR A 279 16.60 2.84 2.40
CA THR A 279 16.57 2.43 3.81
C THR A 279 15.30 2.90 4.49
N ASP A 280 14.82 4.08 4.14
CA ASP A 280 13.59 4.63 4.71
C ASP A 280 12.36 3.84 4.27
N LEU A 281 12.20 3.58 2.96
CA LEU A 281 11.13 2.70 2.45
C LEU A 281 11.23 1.28 3.03
N ALA A 282 12.45 0.73 3.13
CA ALA A 282 12.65 -0.58 3.74
C ALA A 282 12.21 -0.60 5.20
N SER A 283 12.48 0.48 5.96
CA SER A 283 12.05 0.60 7.35
C SER A 283 10.53 0.55 7.52
N LEU A 284 9.77 1.06 6.54
CA LEU A 284 8.31 0.95 6.52
C LEU A 284 7.86 -0.44 6.10
N TYR A 285 8.32 -0.91 4.94
CA TYR A 285 7.82 -2.16 4.35
C TYR A 285 8.19 -3.39 5.19
N GLU A 286 9.34 -3.39 5.83
CA GLU A 286 9.81 -4.50 6.67
C GLU A 286 9.12 -4.60 8.04
N ARG A 287 8.18 -3.70 8.35
CA ARG A 287 7.25 -3.85 9.48
C ARG A 287 6.13 -4.85 9.20
N ALA A 288 5.86 -5.15 7.92
CA ALA A 288 4.88 -6.16 7.53
C ALA A 288 5.44 -7.58 7.66
N GLY A 289 4.58 -8.55 7.91
CA GLY A 289 4.93 -9.97 7.98
C GLY A 289 4.12 -10.76 9.01
N ARG A 290 4.58 -11.98 9.24
CA ARG A 290 4.10 -12.89 10.31
C ARG A 290 5.23 -13.10 11.30
N GLN A 291 4.89 -13.08 12.59
CA GLN A 291 5.86 -13.27 13.66
C GLN A 291 5.67 -14.65 14.32
N LYS A 292 6.78 -15.36 14.61
CA LYS A 292 6.76 -16.61 15.35
C LYS A 292 6.15 -16.41 16.74
N GLY A 293 5.24 -17.30 17.13
CA GLY A 293 4.57 -17.24 18.43
C GLY A 293 3.44 -16.22 18.53
N LYS A 294 3.09 -15.55 17.41
CA LYS A 294 1.93 -14.66 17.29
C LYS A 294 0.97 -15.20 16.24
N ASN A 295 -0.33 -15.12 16.50
CA ASN A 295 -1.35 -15.52 15.52
C ASN A 295 -1.62 -14.41 14.52
N GLY A 296 -1.52 -13.15 14.93
CA GLY A 296 -1.72 -12.00 14.07
C GLY A 296 -0.68 -11.87 12.96
N SER A 297 -1.01 -11.06 11.98
CA SER A 297 -0.15 -10.78 10.82
C SER A 297 -0.41 -9.42 10.23
N ILE A 298 0.59 -8.87 9.54
CA ILE A 298 0.45 -7.67 8.71
C ILE A 298 0.77 -8.06 7.27
N THR A 299 -0.25 -7.96 6.41
CA THR A 299 -0.12 -8.05 4.95
C THR A 299 -0.19 -6.63 4.41
N MET A 300 0.67 -6.27 3.45
CA MET A 300 0.77 -4.88 3.01
C MET A 300 0.61 -4.75 1.50
N ILE A 301 -0.18 -3.77 1.09
CA ILE A 301 -0.33 -3.33 -0.31
C ILE A 301 0.09 -1.86 -0.39
N PRO A 302 1.38 -1.58 -0.64
CA PRO A 302 1.80 -0.23 -0.99
C PRO A 302 1.31 0.10 -2.40
N ILE A 303 0.68 1.24 -2.59
CA ILE A 303 0.25 1.72 -3.91
C ILE A 303 1.08 2.95 -4.26
N LEU A 304 1.64 2.95 -5.45
CA LEU A 304 2.43 4.07 -5.94
C LEU A 304 2.01 4.45 -7.37
N THR A 305 2.14 5.73 -7.67
CA THR A 305 1.97 6.28 -9.01
C THR A 305 3.34 6.43 -9.67
N MET A 306 3.57 5.72 -10.77
CA MET A 306 4.82 5.82 -11.52
C MET A 306 4.88 7.16 -12.26
N PRO A 307 5.84 8.05 -11.95
CA PRO A 307 6.04 9.25 -12.74
C PRO A 307 6.37 8.89 -14.20
N GLU A 308 5.69 9.54 -15.15
CA GLU A 308 5.88 9.32 -16.60
C GLU A 308 5.63 7.87 -17.06
N ASP A 309 4.85 7.08 -16.30
CA ASP A 309 4.65 5.62 -16.51
C ASP A 309 5.97 4.82 -16.51
N ASP A 310 7.03 5.38 -15.91
CA ASP A 310 8.39 4.82 -15.92
C ASP A 310 8.63 3.86 -14.74
N LYS A 311 8.67 2.57 -15.03
CA LYS A 311 8.98 1.51 -14.05
C LYS A 311 10.41 1.58 -13.49
N THR A 312 11.31 2.26 -14.20
CA THR A 312 12.72 2.43 -13.79
C THR A 312 12.93 3.67 -12.91
N HIS A 313 11.88 4.43 -12.66
CA HIS A 313 11.92 5.54 -11.72
C HIS A 313 12.30 5.05 -10.31
N PRO A 314 13.07 5.82 -9.50
CA PRO A 314 13.54 5.36 -8.19
C PRO A 314 12.46 4.78 -7.27
N ILE A 315 11.24 5.33 -7.28
CA ILE A 315 10.17 4.89 -6.38
C ILE A 315 9.70 3.47 -6.71
N PRO A 316 9.21 3.13 -7.94
CA PRO A 316 8.84 1.77 -8.27
C PRO A 316 10.05 0.81 -8.26
N ASP A 317 11.22 1.25 -8.70
CA ASP A 317 12.44 0.46 -8.73
C ASP A 317 12.82 -0.03 -7.33
N LEU A 318 12.95 0.87 -6.35
CA LEU A 318 13.28 0.53 -4.97
C LEU A 318 12.17 -0.28 -4.30
N THR A 319 10.91 0.08 -4.52
CA THR A 319 9.77 -0.68 -3.98
C THR A 319 9.78 -2.12 -4.48
N GLY A 320 10.05 -2.34 -5.77
CA GLY A 320 10.13 -3.68 -6.36
C GLY A 320 11.27 -4.53 -5.81
N TYR A 321 12.39 -3.92 -5.38
CA TYR A 321 13.50 -4.63 -4.72
C TYR A 321 13.16 -5.06 -3.28
N ILE A 322 12.44 -4.22 -2.54
CA ILE A 322 12.16 -4.47 -1.12
C ILE A 322 10.99 -5.45 -0.94
N THR A 323 10.04 -5.45 -1.86
CA THR A 323 8.78 -6.20 -1.76
C THR A 323 8.81 -7.53 -2.51
N GLU A 324 7.77 -8.36 -2.36
CA GLU A 324 7.70 -9.70 -2.94
C GLU A 324 6.86 -9.75 -4.22
N GLY A 325 7.00 -8.78 -5.10
CA GLY A 325 6.31 -8.74 -6.39
C GLY A 325 5.78 -7.35 -6.74
N GLN A 326 4.89 -7.30 -7.72
CA GLN A 326 4.14 -6.10 -8.10
C GLN A 326 2.90 -6.46 -8.92
N VAL A 327 1.83 -5.70 -8.75
CA VAL A 327 0.67 -5.66 -9.64
C VAL A 327 0.73 -4.37 -10.43
N ILE A 328 0.65 -4.44 -11.76
CA ILE A 328 0.84 -3.28 -12.63
C ILE A 328 -0.49 -2.92 -13.29
N LEU A 329 -0.88 -1.65 -13.18
CA LEU A 329 -2.00 -1.09 -13.91
C LEU A 329 -1.56 -0.56 -15.29
N SER A 330 -2.36 -0.85 -16.31
CA SER A 330 -2.07 -0.53 -17.71
C SER A 330 -2.96 0.59 -18.25
N ARG A 331 -2.33 1.62 -18.79
CA ARG A 331 -3.04 2.68 -19.50
C ARG A 331 -3.72 2.18 -20.77
N GLU A 332 -3.14 1.18 -21.43
CA GLU A 332 -3.74 0.55 -22.62
C GLU A 332 -5.06 -0.14 -22.28
N LEU A 333 -5.06 -0.98 -21.23
CA LEU A 333 -6.27 -1.68 -20.77
C LEU A 333 -7.33 -0.69 -20.28
N TYR A 334 -6.91 0.36 -19.58
CA TYR A 334 -7.82 1.42 -19.15
C TYR A 334 -8.52 2.10 -20.31
N ARG A 335 -7.79 2.43 -21.40
CA ARG A 335 -8.37 3.02 -22.63
C ARG A 335 -9.31 2.06 -23.36
N LYS A 336 -9.12 0.75 -23.20
CA LYS A 336 -10.03 -0.29 -23.71
C LYS A 336 -11.29 -0.47 -22.86
N GLY A 337 -11.40 0.23 -21.72
CA GLY A 337 -12.51 0.11 -20.77
C GLY A 337 -12.43 -1.12 -19.87
N VAL A 338 -11.25 -1.76 -19.74
CA VAL A 338 -11.03 -2.86 -18.80
C VAL A 338 -10.82 -2.29 -17.40
N MET A 339 -11.65 -2.70 -16.44
CA MET A 339 -11.64 -2.21 -15.07
C MET A 339 -11.73 -3.36 -14.06
N PRO A 340 -10.81 -3.46 -13.06
CA PRO A 340 -9.54 -2.71 -12.96
C PRO A 340 -8.59 -3.04 -14.09
N PRO A 341 -7.78 -2.08 -14.58
CA PRO A 341 -6.93 -2.28 -15.74
C PRO A 341 -5.61 -2.98 -15.37
N ILE A 342 -5.69 -4.16 -14.75
CA ILE A 342 -4.53 -4.92 -14.31
C ILE A 342 -3.88 -5.63 -15.50
N ASP A 343 -2.64 -5.28 -15.81
CA ASP A 343 -1.82 -6.01 -16.77
C ASP A 343 -1.15 -7.21 -16.11
N VAL A 344 -1.69 -8.38 -16.36
CA VAL A 344 -1.26 -9.61 -15.69
C VAL A 344 0.10 -10.12 -16.17
N LEU A 345 0.55 -9.76 -17.39
CA LEU A 345 1.80 -10.27 -17.96
C LEU A 345 3.03 -9.72 -17.25
N PRO A 346 3.18 -8.39 -17.01
CA PRO A 346 4.29 -7.84 -16.25
C PRO A 346 4.07 -7.88 -14.72
N SER A 347 2.88 -8.27 -14.27
CA SER A 347 2.58 -8.44 -12.84
C SER A 347 3.14 -9.75 -12.32
N LEU A 348 3.58 -9.75 -11.07
CA LEU A 348 4.21 -10.91 -10.44
C LEU A 348 3.98 -10.89 -8.93
N SER A 349 3.50 -12.01 -8.38
CA SER A 349 3.62 -12.30 -6.95
C SER A 349 4.63 -13.43 -6.76
N ARG A 350 5.76 -13.14 -6.09
CA ARG A 350 6.84 -14.12 -5.87
C ARG A 350 6.47 -15.20 -4.87
N LEU A 351 5.44 -14.99 -4.07
CA LEU A 351 4.99 -15.91 -3.03
C LEU A 351 3.70 -16.67 -3.41
N LYS A 352 3.15 -16.43 -4.60
CA LYS A 352 1.86 -16.99 -5.03
C LYS A 352 1.75 -18.50 -4.82
N ASP A 353 2.79 -19.27 -5.17
CA ASP A 353 2.79 -20.74 -5.06
C ASP A 353 2.71 -21.22 -3.60
N LYS A 354 2.99 -20.36 -2.63
CA LYS A 354 2.87 -20.68 -1.20
C LYS A 354 1.45 -20.56 -0.67
N GLY A 355 0.61 -19.77 -1.33
CA GLY A 355 -0.78 -19.48 -0.93
C GLY A 355 -1.84 -20.30 -1.65
N ILE A 356 -1.49 -21.12 -2.65
CA ILE A 356 -2.44 -21.81 -3.53
C ILE A 356 -2.35 -23.33 -3.42
N GLY A 357 -3.37 -24.01 -3.95
CA GLY A 357 -3.44 -25.48 -4.03
C GLY A 357 -4.42 -26.09 -3.04
N GLU A 358 -4.36 -27.42 -2.93
CA GLU A 358 -5.24 -28.19 -2.05
C GLU A 358 -5.14 -27.74 -0.58
N GLY A 359 -6.29 -27.55 0.06
CA GLY A 359 -6.37 -27.07 1.44
C GLY A 359 -6.22 -25.56 1.63
N LYS A 360 -5.89 -24.79 0.57
CA LYS A 360 -5.73 -23.32 0.60
C LYS A 360 -6.70 -22.63 -0.34
N THR A 361 -6.67 -23.03 -1.62
CA THR A 361 -7.59 -22.59 -2.65
C THR A 361 -8.28 -23.84 -3.26
N ARG A 362 -7.92 -24.22 -4.48
CA ARG A 362 -8.41 -25.42 -5.14
C ARG A 362 -7.24 -26.17 -5.81
N GLU A 363 -7.35 -27.49 -5.95
CA GLU A 363 -6.26 -28.36 -6.43
C GLU A 363 -5.73 -27.99 -7.83
N ASP A 364 -6.59 -27.45 -8.68
CA ASP A 364 -6.28 -27.07 -10.06
C ASP A 364 -5.69 -25.66 -10.20
N HIS A 365 -5.68 -24.84 -9.12
CA HIS A 365 -5.35 -23.41 -9.19
C HIS A 365 -4.01 -23.15 -9.89
N SER A 366 -2.93 -23.84 -9.50
CA SER A 366 -1.61 -23.62 -10.08
C SER A 366 -1.58 -23.94 -11.60
N ASN A 367 -2.23 -25.03 -12.00
CA ASN A 367 -2.29 -25.45 -13.41
C ASN A 367 -3.13 -24.48 -14.23
N THR A 368 -4.31 -24.11 -13.72
CA THR A 368 -5.24 -23.16 -14.36
C THR A 368 -4.58 -21.80 -14.54
N MET A 369 -3.94 -21.27 -13.49
CA MET A 369 -3.18 -20.02 -13.51
C MET A 369 -2.10 -20.01 -14.60
N ASN A 370 -1.26 -21.05 -14.65
CA ASN A 370 -0.17 -21.14 -15.60
C ASN A 370 -0.69 -21.29 -17.05
N GLN A 371 -1.82 -21.98 -17.25
CA GLN A 371 -2.42 -22.14 -18.57
C GLN A 371 -3.08 -20.83 -19.05
N LEU A 372 -3.82 -20.13 -18.17
CA LEU A 372 -4.42 -18.83 -18.49
C LEU A 372 -3.35 -17.80 -18.86
N PHE A 373 -2.29 -17.71 -18.06
CA PHE A 373 -1.16 -16.80 -18.31
C PHE A 373 -0.51 -17.08 -19.68
N SER A 374 -0.21 -18.35 -19.98
CA SER A 374 0.41 -18.75 -21.24
C SER A 374 -0.52 -18.50 -22.43
N ALA A 375 -1.81 -18.80 -22.31
CA ALA A 375 -2.79 -18.57 -23.36
C ALA A 375 -2.98 -17.07 -23.63
N TYR A 376 -3.02 -16.25 -22.60
CA TYR A 376 -3.13 -14.80 -22.75
C TYR A 376 -1.89 -14.20 -23.41
N ALA A 377 -0.69 -14.60 -23.00
CA ALA A 377 0.56 -14.17 -23.64
C ALA A 377 0.57 -14.48 -25.13
N ARG A 378 0.23 -15.73 -25.52
CA ARG A 378 0.13 -16.12 -26.93
C ARG A 378 -0.95 -15.34 -27.69
N GLY A 379 -2.08 -15.05 -27.04
CA GLY A 379 -3.14 -14.22 -27.63
C GLY A 379 -2.70 -12.78 -27.91
N LYS A 380 -1.89 -12.19 -27.03
CA LYS A 380 -1.29 -10.86 -27.26
C LYS A 380 -0.32 -10.90 -28.43
N GLU A 381 0.55 -11.90 -28.51
CA GLU A 381 1.47 -12.09 -29.66
C GLU A 381 0.69 -12.25 -30.98
N ALA A 382 -0.38 -13.03 -30.99
CA ALA A 382 -1.22 -13.20 -32.18
C ALA A 382 -1.85 -11.87 -32.63
N LYS A 383 -2.29 -11.02 -31.69
CA LYS A 383 -2.82 -9.69 -32.00
C LYS A 383 -1.76 -8.74 -32.56
N GLU A 384 -0.55 -8.78 -32.03
CA GLU A 384 0.58 -8.00 -32.56
C GLU A 384 0.91 -8.42 -33.99
N LEU A 385 0.96 -9.72 -34.27
CA LEU A 385 1.16 -10.25 -35.62
C LEU A 385 0.01 -9.83 -36.57
N MET A 386 -1.23 -9.82 -36.09
CA MET A 386 -2.39 -9.36 -36.86
C MET A 386 -2.26 -7.91 -37.30
N VAL A 387 -1.74 -7.05 -36.39
CA VAL A 387 -1.52 -5.61 -36.69
C VAL A 387 -0.42 -5.44 -37.78
N ILE A 388 0.64 -6.24 -37.71
CA ILE A 388 1.82 -6.10 -38.56
C ILE A 388 1.57 -6.75 -39.94
N LEU A 389 1.01 -7.96 -39.99
CA LEU A 389 0.92 -8.82 -41.19
C LEU A 389 -0.48 -8.91 -41.77
N GLY A 390 -1.49 -8.44 -41.05
CA GLY A 390 -2.91 -8.58 -41.39
C GLY A 390 -3.50 -9.91 -40.94
N GLU A 391 -4.82 -9.94 -40.82
CA GLU A 391 -5.59 -11.12 -40.34
C GLU A 391 -5.41 -12.37 -41.21
N ALA A 392 -5.20 -12.18 -42.51
CA ALA A 392 -5.02 -13.28 -43.47
C ALA A 392 -3.72 -14.09 -43.24
N ALA A 393 -2.74 -13.53 -42.53
CA ALA A 393 -1.48 -14.20 -42.21
C ALA A 393 -1.56 -15.09 -40.96
N LEU A 394 -2.63 -14.97 -40.18
CA LEU A 394 -2.83 -15.75 -38.98
C LEU A 394 -3.34 -17.16 -39.27
N THR A 395 -2.80 -18.14 -38.53
CA THR A 395 -3.38 -19.49 -38.51
C THR A 395 -4.74 -19.46 -37.77
N ASP A 396 -5.59 -20.50 -38.03
CA ASP A 396 -6.86 -20.61 -37.30
C ASP A 396 -6.65 -20.71 -35.78
N MET A 397 -5.53 -21.30 -35.34
CA MET A 397 -5.17 -21.37 -33.94
C MET A 397 -4.81 -19.99 -33.37
N ASP A 398 -4.06 -19.17 -34.12
CA ASP A 398 -3.72 -17.82 -33.69
C ASP A 398 -4.96 -16.93 -33.54
N LYS A 399 -5.94 -17.10 -34.45
CA LYS A 399 -7.25 -16.44 -34.34
C LYS A 399 -8.02 -16.86 -33.09
N LEU A 400 -7.96 -18.15 -32.69
CA LEU A 400 -8.56 -18.62 -31.44
C LEU A 400 -7.87 -18.03 -30.22
N TYR A 401 -6.55 -17.94 -30.23
CA TYR A 401 -5.80 -17.30 -29.14
C TYR A 401 -6.05 -15.78 -29.04
N ALA A 402 -6.19 -15.10 -30.18
CA ALA A 402 -6.58 -13.69 -30.20
C ALA A 402 -8.00 -13.51 -29.62
N LYS A 403 -8.95 -14.36 -29.99
CA LYS A 403 -10.31 -14.37 -29.41
C LYS A 403 -10.29 -14.66 -27.90
N PHE A 404 -9.47 -15.62 -27.46
CA PHE A 404 -9.28 -15.90 -26.04
C PHE A 404 -8.76 -14.67 -25.29
N SER A 405 -7.77 -13.97 -25.85
CA SER A 405 -7.21 -12.76 -25.23
C SER A 405 -8.27 -11.67 -25.04
N ASP A 406 -9.16 -11.45 -26.03
CA ASP A 406 -10.26 -10.48 -25.90
C ASP A 406 -11.25 -10.88 -24.80
N ALA A 407 -11.66 -12.16 -24.79
CA ALA A 407 -12.55 -12.67 -23.76
C ALA A 407 -11.93 -12.61 -22.37
N PHE A 408 -10.63 -12.91 -22.27
CA PHE A 408 -9.89 -12.84 -21.01
C PHE A 408 -9.82 -11.40 -20.47
N GLU A 409 -9.49 -10.41 -21.29
CA GLU A 409 -9.50 -9.00 -20.89
C GLU A 409 -10.91 -8.56 -20.43
N LYS A 410 -11.94 -8.96 -21.18
CA LYS A 410 -13.32 -8.51 -20.97
C LYS A 410 -14.03 -9.20 -19.80
N GLU A 411 -13.82 -10.51 -19.62
CA GLU A 411 -14.60 -11.30 -18.65
C GLU A 411 -13.81 -11.64 -17.38
N TYR A 412 -12.48 -11.92 -17.50
CA TYR A 412 -11.66 -12.32 -16.37
C TYR A 412 -11.02 -11.12 -15.67
N VAL A 413 -10.33 -10.27 -16.42
CA VAL A 413 -9.65 -9.07 -15.84
C VAL A 413 -10.67 -8.02 -15.49
N SER A 414 -11.61 -7.71 -16.41
CA SER A 414 -12.65 -6.73 -16.14
C SER A 414 -13.64 -7.25 -15.10
N GLN A 415 -13.86 -6.44 -14.08
CA GLN A 415 -14.72 -6.76 -12.94
C GLN A 415 -15.36 -5.49 -12.39
N GLY A 416 -16.65 -5.53 -12.09
CA GLY A 416 -17.36 -4.38 -11.53
C GLY A 416 -16.79 -3.96 -10.17
N PHE A 417 -16.82 -2.67 -9.89
CA PHE A 417 -16.29 -2.07 -8.65
C PHE A 417 -16.88 -2.67 -7.36
N ASN A 418 -18.15 -3.10 -7.43
CA ASN A 418 -18.83 -3.73 -6.29
C ASN A 418 -18.88 -5.27 -6.39
N GLN A 419 -18.22 -5.86 -7.38
CA GLN A 419 -18.20 -7.30 -7.57
C GLN A 419 -17.09 -7.93 -6.74
N ASP A 420 -17.48 -8.74 -5.76
CA ASP A 420 -16.59 -9.64 -5.00
C ASP A 420 -16.65 -11.02 -5.65
N ARG A 421 -15.58 -11.45 -6.31
CA ARG A 421 -15.45 -12.80 -6.84
C ARG A 421 -14.62 -13.64 -5.91
N ASP A 422 -15.18 -14.74 -5.45
CA ASP A 422 -14.38 -15.69 -4.68
C ASP A 422 -13.44 -16.50 -5.58
N ILE A 423 -12.53 -17.26 -4.97
CA ILE A 423 -11.51 -18.01 -5.72
C ILE A 423 -12.11 -19.13 -6.54
N GLU A 424 -13.23 -19.76 -6.11
CA GLU A 424 -13.92 -20.79 -6.87
C GLU A 424 -14.53 -20.20 -8.15
N GLU A 425 -15.27 -19.10 -8.01
CA GLU A 425 -15.83 -18.36 -9.15
C GLU A 425 -14.73 -17.91 -10.13
N THR A 426 -13.61 -17.41 -9.59
CA THR A 426 -12.45 -17.00 -10.37
C THR A 426 -11.87 -18.15 -11.19
N LEU A 427 -11.68 -19.32 -10.58
CA LEU A 427 -11.15 -20.49 -11.26
C LEU A 427 -12.15 -21.08 -12.26
N ASP A 428 -13.44 -21.11 -11.93
CA ASP A 428 -14.49 -21.58 -12.86
C ASP A 428 -14.61 -20.67 -14.08
N LEU A 429 -14.48 -19.35 -13.87
CA LEU A 429 -14.39 -18.38 -14.98
C LEU A 429 -13.15 -18.63 -15.86
N GLY A 430 -12.01 -18.94 -15.23
CA GLY A 430 -10.80 -19.34 -15.94
C GLY A 430 -11.04 -20.58 -16.83
N TRP A 431 -11.68 -21.62 -16.31
CA TRP A 431 -12.03 -22.81 -17.06
C TRP A 431 -13.03 -22.53 -18.20
N LYS A 432 -14.04 -21.70 -17.94
CA LYS A 432 -14.97 -21.24 -18.98
C LYS A 432 -14.22 -20.64 -20.18
N LEU A 433 -13.24 -19.80 -19.92
CA LEU A 433 -12.45 -19.15 -20.98
C LEU A 433 -11.49 -20.12 -21.68
N LEU A 434 -10.85 -21.02 -20.92
CA LEU A 434 -9.97 -22.04 -21.51
C LEU A 434 -10.69 -22.94 -22.51
N ARG A 435 -11.99 -23.16 -22.37
CA ARG A 435 -12.82 -23.92 -23.35
C ARG A 435 -12.93 -23.25 -24.72
N ILE A 436 -12.51 -21.99 -24.90
CA ILE A 436 -12.37 -21.36 -26.21
C ILE A 436 -11.28 -22.05 -27.03
N LEU A 437 -10.27 -22.59 -26.37
CA LEU A 437 -9.16 -23.31 -26.98
C LEU A 437 -9.41 -24.81 -26.95
N PRO A 438 -8.98 -25.57 -27.97
CA PRO A 438 -9.14 -27.02 -27.96
C PRO A 438 -8.32 -27.68 -26.83
N ARG A 439 -8.83 -28.82 -26.35
CA ARG A 439 -8.19 -29.58 -25.25
C ARG A 439 -6.69 -29.82 -25.48
N SER A 440 -6.26 -30.08 -26.70
CA SER A 440 -4.86 -30.34 -27.06
C SER A 440 -3.91 -29.17 -26.79
N GLU A 441 -4.43 -27.94 -26.62
CA GLU A 441 -3.62 -26.75 -26.32
C GLU A 441 -3.34 -26.57 -24.83
N HIS A 442 -4.00 -27.33 -23.93
CA HIS A 442 -3.85 -27.21 -22.48
C HIS A 442 -2.67 -28.04 -21.95
N LYS A 443 -1.47 -27.83 -22.49
CA LYS A 443 -0.26 -28.60 -22.20
C LYS A 443 0.29 -28.42 -20.76
N ARG A 444 -0.20 -27.43 -20.03
CA ARG A 444 0.22 -27.14 -18.64
C ARG A 444 -0.71 -27.76 -17.59
N ILE A 445 -1.74 -28.48 -18.03
CA ILE A 445 -2.75 -29.09 -17.18
C ILE A 445 -2.68 -30.61 -17.36
N SER A 446 -2.75 -31.34 -16.27
CA SER A 446 -2.78 -32.80 -16.31
C SER A 446 -4.11 -33.33 -16.85
N ASP A 447 -4.10 -34.48 -17.54
CA ASP A 447 -5.30 -35.12 -18.07
C ASP A 447 -6.38 -35.32 -17.00
N LYS A 448 -6.00 -35.72 -15.79
CA LYS A 448 -6.92 -35.86 -14.64
C LYS A 448 -7.71 -34.58 -14.36
N LEU A 449 -7.06 -33.43 -14.41
CA LEU A 449 -7.73 -32.13 -14.18
C LEU A 449 -8.53 -31.71 -15.40
N LEU A 450 -8.07 -32.03 -16.62
CA LEU A 450 -8.83 -31.79 -17.85
C LEU A 450 -10.13 -32.59 -17.86
N ASP A 451 -10.07 -33.89 -17.53
CA ASP A 451 -11.26 -34.75 -17.43
C ASP A 451 -12.28 -34.19 -16.43
N LYS A 452 -11.78 -33.66 -15.31
CA LYS A 452 -12.63 -33.13 -14.24
C LYS A 452 -13.24 -31.77 -14.55
N TYR A 453 -12.44 -30.82 -15.04
CA TYR A 453 -12.86 -29.40 -15.14
C TYR A 453 -13.11 -28.91 -16.56
N TYR A 454 -12.44 -29.50 -17.58
CA TYR A 454 -12.62 -29.08 -18.96
C TYR A 454 -13.82 -29.77 -19.61
N ASP A 455 -13.98 -31.07 -19.40
CA ASP A 455 -14.99 -31.91 -20.07
C ASP A 455 -16.35 -31.89 -19.36
N GLU A 456 -16.42 -31.55 -18.05
CA GLU A 456 -17.70 -31.34 -17.38
C GLU A 456 -18.46 -30.17 -18.04
N LYS A 457 -19.57 -30.49 -18.69
CA LYS A 457 -20.53 -29.50 -19.16
C LYS A 457 -21.31 -28.97 -17.95
N LYS A 458 -20.83 -27.91 -17.38
CA LYS A 458 -21.63 -27.07 -16.47
C LYS A 458 -22.14 -25.83 -17.20
#